data_282e48603a3fcb99a5ea0db3dc2353e8
#
_entry.id   282e48603a3fcb99a5ea0db3dc2353e8
#
_cell.length_a   1.000
_cell.length_b   1.000
_cell.length_c   1.000
_cell.angle_alpha   90.00
_cell.angle_beta   90.00
_cell.angle_gamma   90.00
#
_symmetry.space_group_name_H-M   'P 1'
#
loop_
_entity.id
_entity.type
_entity.pdbx_description
1 polymer ?
#
loop_
_entity_poly.entity_id
_entity_poly.type
_entity_poly.pdbx_seq_one_letter_code
_entity_poly.pdbx_strand_id
1 'polypeptide(L)'
;MDRPVPRAKVSARAIAALAFAAVVVVTLDQVTKALVVAKLPEGVVVPVLGNALQFLSVRNPGAAFSFAVNMTWVFSLISAAVVVAIVVYARRIRSMWWAIVLGMLLGGALGNLSDRLFREPGFGRGHVVDFISTPWMMPAIYNVADSFICVSMVVFVLLVILGVNLDGTRAVSEKQQRAMAEASATDAAAPESGTATDGTDAERASRPAADGALGHDAT
;
A
#
# COMPACT_ATOMS: atom_id res chain seq x y z
N MET A 1 17.13 27.64 14.27
CA MET A 1 15.65 27.67 14.12
C MET A 1 15.27 26.52 13.21
N ASP A 2 14.85 25.40 13.83
CA ASP A 2 14.35 24.23 13.08
C ASP A 2 13.04 24.58 12.40
N ARG A 3 13.03 24.60 11.08
CA ARG A 3 11.79 24.67 10.30
C ARG A 3 11.02 23.37 10.51
N PRO A 4 9.76 23.43 10.98
CA PRO A 4 8.97 22.23 11.14
C PRO A 4 8.80 21.54 9.78
N VAL A 5 9.24 20.29 9.68
CA VAL A 5 9.03 19.45 8.49
C VAL A 5 7.52 19.35 8.26
N PRO A 6 7.01 19.73 7.08
CA PRO A 6 5.58 19.68 6.80
C PRO A 6 5.06 18.26 6.99
N ARG A 7 4.15 18.05 7.93
CA ARG A 7 3.46 16.76 8.07
C ARG A 7 2.72 16.47 6.77
N ALA A 8 3.18 15.46 6.10
CA ALA A 8 2.62 15.04 4.84
C ALA A 8 1.12 14.73 4.98
N LYS A 9 0.26 15.41 4.21
CA LYS A 9 -1.19 15.27 4.25
C LYS A 9 -1.62 13.82 3.96
N VAL A 10 -2.59 13.33 4.73
CA VAL A 10 -3.21 12.02 4.55
C VAL A 10 -3.93 11.98 3.19
N SER A 11 -3.75 10.91 2.42
CA SER A 11 -4.44 10.74 1.13
C SER A 11 -5.85 10.17 1.33
N ALA A 12 -6.86 11.02 1.28
CA ALA A 12 -8.26 10.59 1.37
C ALA A 12 -8.62 9.57 0.28
N ARG A 13 -8.07 9.74 -0.93
CA ARG A 13 -8.29 8.80 -2.05
C ARG A 13 -7.72 7.42 -1.76
N ALA A 14 -6.52 7.33 -1.19
CA ALA A 14 -5.92 6.05 -0.83
C ALA A 14 -6.71 5.37 0.30
N ILE A 15 -7.15 6.11 1.32
CA ILE A 15 -7.99 5.56 2.39
C ILE A 15 -9.33 5.08 1.84
N ALA A 16 -9.97 5.85 0.96
CA ALA A 16 -11.23 5.44 0.34
C ALA A 16 -11.07 4.17 -0.50
N ALA A 17 -9.98 4.06 -1.29
CA ALA A 17 -9.68 2.86 -2.07
C ALA A 17 -9.42 1.65 -1.19
N LEU A 18 -8.67 1.81 -0.09
CA LEU A 18 -8.41 0.76 0.90
C LEU A 18 -9.73 0.27 1.52
N ALA A 19 -10.55 1.21 2.02
CA ALA A 19 -11.83 0.89 2.62
C ALA A 19 -12.79 0.21 1.62
N PHE A 20 -12.85 0.72 0.40
CA PHE A 20 -13.66 0.14 -0.67
C PHE A 20 -13.23 -1.31 -0.98
N ALA A 21 -11.94 -1.54 -1.19
CA ALA A 21 -11.42 -2.89 -1.44
C ALA A 21 -11.71 -3.84 -0.27
N ALA A 22 -11.53 -3.39 0.97
CA ALA A 22 -11.85 -4.19 2.16
C ALA A 22 -13.35 -4.54 2.23
N VAL A 23 -14.24 -3.59 2.00
CA VAL A 23 -15.70 -3.81 2.00
C VAL A 23 -16.09 -4.80 0.91
N VAL A 24 -15.56 -4.67 -0.30
CA VAL A 24 -15.85 -5.60 -1.40
C VAL A 24 -15.43 -7.01 -1.03
N VAL A 25 -14.22 -7.20 -0.51
CA VAL A 25 -13.71 -8.54 -0.16
C VAL A 25 -14.50 -9.16 1.00
N VAL A 26 -14.77 -8.41 2.07
CA VAL A 26 -15.60 -8.90 3.19
C VAL A 26 -16.99 -9.30 2.70
N THR A 27 -17.60 -8.47 1.85
CA THR A 27 -18.95 -8.74 1.34
C THR A 27 -18.95 -10.01 0.47
N LEU A 28 -18.00 -10.15 -0.44
CA LEU A 28 -17.88 -11.35 -1.28
C LEU A 28 -17.65 -12.60 -0.42
N ASP A 29 -16.77 -12.51 0.56
CA ASP A 29 -16.48 -13.63 1.47
C ASP A 29 -17.72 -14.03 2.27
N GLN A 30 -18.37 -13.10 2.94
CA GLN A 30 -19.50 -13.41 3.82
C GLN A 30 -20.74 -13.84 3.02
N VAL A 31 -20.99 -13.23 1.85
CA VAL A 31 -22.12 -13.66 0.98
C VAL A 31 -21.87 -15.08 0.46
N THR A 32 -20.68 -15.39 -0.02
CA THR A 32 -20.39 -16.75 -0.51
C THR A 32 -20.45 -17.78 0.60
N LYS A 33 -19.94 -17.49 1.79
CA LYS A 33 -20.06 -18.35 2.98
C LYS A 33 -21.51 -18.56 3.39
N ALA A 34 -22.34 -17.51 3.38
CA ALA A 34 -23.76 -17.63 3.70
C ALA A 34 -24.49 -18.51 2.68
N LEU A 35 -24.20 -18.37 1.39
CA LEU A 35 -24.77 -19.22 0.34
C LEU A 35 -24.34 -20.69 0.49
N VAL A 36 -23.06 -20.93 0.81
CA VAL A 36 -22.53 -22.27 1.05
C VAL A 36 -23.23 -22.93 2.23
N VAL A 37 -23.33 -22.24 3.36
CA VAL A 37 -24.01 -22.75 4.56
C VAL A 37 -25.48 -23.04 4.30
N ALA A 38 -26.14 -22.24 3.47
CA ALA A 38 -27.57 -22.41 3.17
C ALA A 38 -27.86 -23.51 2.14
N LYS A 39 -26.92 -23.81 1.23
CA LYS A 39 -27.19 -24.65 0.05
C LYS A 39 -26.37 -25.93 -0.04
N LEU A 40 -25.22 -26.00 0.63
CA LEU A 40 -24.33 -27.17 0.55
C LEU A 40 -24.35 -27.95 1.87
N PRO A 41 -24.65 -29.26 1.83
CA PRO A 41 -24.50 -30.11 3.00
C PRO A 41 -23.02 -30.13 3.45
N GLU A 42 -22.79 -30.05 4.76
CA GLU A 42 -21.44 -30.11 5.32
C GLU A 42 -20.81 -31.49 5.08
N GLY A 43 -19.53 -31.51 4.67
CA GLY A 43 -18.78 -32.74 4.42
C GLY A 43 -19.07 -33.44 3.08
N VAL A 44 -19.96 -32.88 2.25
CA VAL A 44 -20.30 -33.46 0.95
C VAL A 44 -19.54 -32.74 -0.17
N VAL A 45 -18.84 -33.54 -1.01
CA VAL A 45 -18.12 -33.03 -2.17
C VAL A 45 -19.10 -32.77 -3.31
N VAL A 46 -19.11 -31.54 -3.80
CA VAL A 46 -19.89 -31.13 -4.98
C VAL A 46 -18.92 -30.71 -6.09
N PRO A 47 -18.75 -31.50 -7.16
CA PRO A 47 -17.87 -31.16 -8.26
C PRO A 47 -18.44 -29.99 -9.07
N VAL A 48 -17.59 -28.97 -9.33
CA VAL A 48 -17.93 -27.78 -10.14
C VAL A 48 -17.27 -27.92 -11.53
N LEU A 49 -15.97 -28.22 -11.54
CA LEU A 49 -15.18 -28.50 -12.74
C LEU A 49 -14.48 -29.85 -12.57
N GLY A 50 -15.26 -30.91 -12.43
CA GLY A 50 -14.73 -32.26 -12.15
C GLY A 50 -13.84 -32.28 -10.92
N ASN A 51 -12.63 -32.84 -11.06
CA ASN A 51 -11.63 -32.88 -9.99
C ASN A 51 -10.77 -31.61 -9.89
N ALA A 52 -10.89 -30.68 -10.84
CA ALA A 52 -10.09 -29.46 -10.82
C ALA A 52 -10.59 -28.43 -9.80
N LEU A 53 -11.92 -28.33 -9.62
CA LEU A 53 -12.57 -27.45 -8.65
C LEU A 53 -13.79 -28.16 -8.10
N GLN A 54 -13.84 -28.25 -6.79
CA GLN A 54 -14.93 -28.86 -6.05
C GLN A 54 -15.35 -27.91 -4.92
N PHE A 55 -16.61 -27.97 -4.52
CA PHE A 55 -17.07 -27.37 -3.28
C PHE A 55 -17.21 -28.47 -2.22
N LEU A 56 -16.66 -28.20 -1.04
CA LEU A 56 -16.74 -29.06 0.14
C LEU A 56 -16.85 -28.17 1.38
N SER A 57 -18.07 -28.02 1.88
CA SER A 57 -18.31 -27.18 3.06
C SER A 57 -17.73 -27.83 4.31
N VAL A 58 -16.81 -27.15 4.97
CA VAL A 58 -16.19 -27.60 6.23
C VAL A 58 -16.11 -26.45 7.24
N ARG A 59 -16.13 -26.83 8.53
CA ARG A 59 -15.95 -25.90 9.65
C ARG A 59 -14.50 -26.00 10.13
N ASN A 60 -13.70 -24.97 9.85
CA ASN A 60 -12.27 -24.97 10.15
C ASN A 60 -11.99 -24.24 11.49
N PRO A 61 -11.59 -24.96 12.55
CA PRO A 61 -11.23 -24.35 13.83
C PRO A 61 -9.86 -23.65 13.81
N GLY A 62 -9.18 -23.61 12.67
CA GLY A 62 -7.82 -23.08 12.54
C GLY A 62 -6.77 -24.18 12.51
N ALA A 63 -7.17 -25.43 12.39
CA ALA A 63 -6.28 -26.59 12.39
C ALA A 63 -5.95 -27.03 10.97
N ALA A 64 -5.07 -26.30 10.24
CA ALA A 64 -4.50 -26.84 9.00
C ALA A 64 -3.72 -28.16 9.22
N PHE A 65 -3.39 -28.52 10.45
CA PHE A 65 -2.56 -29.68 10.80
C PHE A 65 -2.90 -30.32 12.14
N SER A 66 -4.15 -30.44 12.53
CA SER A 66 -4.61 -31.16 13.77
C SER A 66 -3.95 -30.73 15.09
N PHE A 67 -2.86 -30.00 15.08
CA PHE A 67 -2.11 -29.54 16.26
C PHE A 67 -2.77 -28.37 17.00
N ALA A 68 -3.71 -27.66 16.38
CA ALA A 68 -4.22 -26.38 16.88
C ALA A 68 -5.72 -26.39 17.22
N VAL A 69 -6.33 -27.56 17.40
CA VAL A 69 -7.79 -27.69 17.65
C VAL A 69 -8.24 -26.86 18.87
N ASN A 70 -7.38 -26.67 19.88
CA ASN A 70 -7.67 -25.87 21.07
C ASN A 70 -7.11 -24.45 21.01
N MET A 71 -6.49 -24.04 19.88
CA MET A 71 -5.81 -22.75 19.76
C MET A 71 -6.50 -21.77 18.78
N THR A 72 -7.77 -22.01 18.47
CA THR A 72 -8.58 -21.15 17.58
C THR A 72 -8.50 -19.66 17.94
N TRP A 73 -8.49 -19.36 19.25
CA TRP A 73 -8.37 -18.00 19.77
C TRP A 73 -7.04 -17.32 19.37
N VAL A 74 -5.94 -18.08 19.18
CA VAL A 74 -4.66 -17.53 18.72
C VAL A 74 -4.80 -16.98 17.31
N PHE A 75 -5.47 -17.71 16.41
CA PHE A 75 -5.74 -17.24 15.05
C PHE A 75 -6.65 -16.02 15.04
N SER A 76 -7.60 -15.94 15.97
CA SER A 76 -8.43 -14.74 16.17
C SER A 76 -7.57 -13.53 16.56
N LEU A 77 -6.63 -13.70 17.50
CA LEU A 77 -5.72 -12.64 17.91
C LEU A 77 -4.78 -12.22 16.79
N ILE A 78 -4.22 -13.17 16.03
CA ILE A 78 -3.35 -12.86 14.89
C ILE A 78 -4.13 -12.04 13.83
N SER A 79 -5.34 -12.50 13.47
CA SER A 79 -6.18 -11.77 12.52
C SER A 79 -6.54 -10.37 13.03
N ALA A 80 -6.88 -10.23 14.31
CA ALA A 80 -7.14 -8.93 14.92
C ALA A 80 -5.91 -8.03 14.91
N ALA A 81 -4.72 -8.56 15.21
CA ALA A 81 -3.47 -7.82 15.16
C ALA A 81 -3.17 -7.30 13.74
N VAL A 82 -3.39 -8.11 12.71
CA VAL A 82 -3.24 -7.70 11.30
C VAL A 82 -4.22 -6.58 10.96
N VAL A 83 -5.48 -6.72 11.34
CA VAL A 83 -6.51 -5.67 11.14
C VAL A 83 -6.09 -4.37 11.80
N VAL A 84 -5.70 -4.41 13.08
CA VAL A 84 -5.24 -3.22 13.82
C VAL A 84 -4.01 -2.60 13.16
N ALA A 85 -3.03 -3.41 12.78
CA ALA A 85 -1.83 -2.93 12.12
C ALA A 85 -2.17 -2.18 10.82
N ILE A 86 -3.00 -2.75 9.95
CA ILE A 86 -3.38 -2.10 8.68
C ILE A 86 -4.13 -0.79 8.96
N VAL A 87 -5.08 -0.77 9.90
CA VAL A 87 -5.85 0.44 10.25
C VAL A 87 -4.94 1.55 10.80
N VAL A 88 -3.99 1.20 11.68
CA VAL A 88 -3.03 2.17 12.23
C VAL A 88 -2.12 2.74 11.13
N TYR A 89 -1.63 1.89 10.23
CA TYR A 89 -0.75 2.31 9.14
C TYR A 89 -1.50 2.94 7.95
N ALA A 90 -2.83 2.81 7.85
CA ALA A 90 -3.63 3.34 6.75
C ALA A 90 -3.39 4.84 6.47
N ARG A 91 -3.16 5.63 7.53
CA ARG A 91 -2.88 7.07 7.43
C ARG A 91 -1.55 7.41 6.73
N ARG A 92 -0.64 6.45 6.62
CA ARG A 92 0.66 6.60 5.96
C ARG A 92 0.61 6.23 4.48
N ILE A 93 -0.46 5.58 4.03
CA ILE A 93 -0.61 5.07 2.67
C ILE A 93 -1.02 6.22 1.76
N ARG A 94 -0.27 6.41 0.68
CA ARG A 94 -0.57 7.37 -0.38
C ARG A 94 -0.60 6.73 -1.75
N SER A 95 0.12 5.61 -1.92
CA SER A 95 0.11 4.80 -3.12
C SER A 95 -1.23 4.10 -3.27
N MET A 96 -1.84 4.21 -4.45
CA MET A 96 -3.07 3.51 -4.79
C MET A 96 -2.88 1.99 -4.81
N TRP A 97 -1.73 1.52 -5.28
CA TRP A 97 -1.39 0.10 -5.28
C TRP A 97 -1.34 -0.48 -3.87
N TRP A 98 -0.66 0.21 -2.95
CA TRP A 98 -0.63 -0.20 -1.55
C TRP A 98 -2.00 -0.13 -0.89
N ALA A 99 -2.81 0.86 -1.24
CA ALA A 99 -4.17 0.99 -0.71
C ALA A 99 -5.05 -0.20 -1.12
N ILE A 100 -5.00 -0.62 -2.39
CA ILE A 100 -5.78 -1.77 -2.88
C ILE A 100 -5.27 -3.07 -2.24
N VAL A 101 -3.96 -3.32 -2.24
CA VAL A 101 -3.36 -4.54 -1.68
C VAL A 101 -3.67 -4.69 -0.20
N LEU A 102 -3.46 -3.63 0.59
CA LEU A 102 -3.74 -3.66 2.02
C LEU A 102 -5.25 -3.66 2.31
N GLY A 103 -6.07 -3.10 1.42
CA GLY A 103 -7.52 -3.22 1.48
C GLY A 103 -8.00 -4.66 1.25
N MET A 104 -7.46 -5.36 0.27
CA MET A 104 -7.76 -6.79 0.04
C MET A 104 -7.32 -7.65 1.23
N LEU A 105 -6.12 -7.41 1.75
CA LEU A 105 -5.61 -8.11 2.94
C LEU A 105 -6.49 -7.85 4.17
N LEU A 106 -6.87 -6.59 4.39
CA LEU A 106 -7.78 -6.18 5.46
C LEU A 106 -9.13 -6.87 5.34
N GLY A 107 -9.71 -6.88 4.13
CA GLY A 107 -11.00 -7.51 3.86
C GLY A 107 -10.98 -9.01 4.12
N GLY A 108 -9.96 -9.72 3.65
CA GLY A 108 -9.78 -11.14 3.92
C GLY A 108 -9.59 -11.44 5.42
N ALA A 109 -8.75 -10.65 6.10
CA ALA A 109 -8.56 -10.79 7.54
C ALA A 109 -9.85 -10.54 8.32
N LEU A 110 -10.63 -9.51 7.96
CA LEU A 110 -11.93 -9.21 8.56
C LEU A 110 -12.98 -10.31 8.29
N GLY A 111 -13.00 -10.87 7.06
CA GLY A 111 -13.89 -11.95 6.70
C GLY A 111 -13.69 -13.18 7.59
N ASN A 112 -12.47 -13.65 7.71
CA ASN A 112 -12.12 -14.78 8.57
C ASN A 112 -12.21 -14.45 10.07
N LEU A 113 -11.90 -13.21 10.47
CA LEU A 113 -12.08 -12.76 11.86
C LEU A 113 -13.55 -12.71 12.24
N SER A 114 -14.42 -12.25 11.33
CA SER A 114 -15.87 -12.24 11.53
C SER A 114 -16.40 -13.62 11.85
N ASP A 115 -16.00 -14.66 11.11
CA ASP A 115 -16.38 -16.03 11.40
C ASP A 115 -15.91 -16.45 12.81
N ARG A 116 -14.68 -16.14 13.19
CA ARG A 116 -14.15 -16.49 14.50
C ARG A 116 -14.81 -15.77 15.67
N LEU A 117 -15.31 -14.57 15.43
CA LEU A 117 -16.00 -13.80 16.48
C LEU A 117 -17.48 -14.18 16.62
N PHE A 118 -18.17 -14.50 15.53
CA PHE A 118 -19.63 -14.56 15.53
C PHE A 118 -20.23 -15.92 15.20
N ARG A 119 -19.43 -16.91 14.71
CA ARG A 119 -19.92 -18.28 14.46
C ARG A 119 -19.70 -19.19 15.66
N GLU A 120 -20.34 -20.34 15.61
CA GLU A 120 -20.14 -21.40 16.59
C GLU A 120 -18.69 -21.94 16.60
N PRO A 121 -18.21 -22.39 17.76
CA PRO A 121 -18.92 -22.65 19.03
C PRO A 121 -19.08 -21.44 19.95
N GLY A 122 -18.56 -20.24 19.58
CA GLY A 122 -18.74 -19.05 20.39
C GLY A 122 -17.69 -17.98 20.14
N PHE A 123 -17.83 -16.85 20.81
CA PHE A 123 -17.03 -15.67 20.61
C PHE A 123 -15.51 -15.93 20.69
N GLY A 124 -14.79 -15.53 19.65
CA GLY A 124 -13.33 -15.68 19.54
C GLY A 124 -12.84 -17.11 19.26
N ARG A 125 -13.73 -18.09 19.24
CA ARG A 125 -13.47 -19.52 18.97
C ARG A 125 -14.27 -20.06 17.80
N GLY A 126 -15.03 -19.21 17.10
CA GLY A 126 -15.83 -19.59 15.95
C GLY A 126 -14.99 -20.24 14.85
N HIS A 127 -15.61 -21.19 14.16
CA HIS A 127 -14.99 -21.90 13.06
C HIS A 127 -15.18 -21.12 11.75
N VAL A 128 -14.11 -20.99 10.97
CA VAL A 128 -14.18 -20.41 9.64
C VAL A 128 -14.89 -21.37 8.70
N VAL A 129 -15.74 -20.85 7.82
CA VAL A 129 -16.38 -21.64 6.76
C VAL A 129 -15.43 -21.69 5.56
N ASP A 130 -14.88 -22.88 5.32
CA ASP A 130 -14.07 -23.16 4.13
C ASP A 130 -14.88 -24.04 3.18
N PHE A 131 -14.72 -23.83 1.87
CA PHE A 131 -15.55 -24.54 0.91
C PHE A 131 -14.95 -24.73 -0.48
N ILE A 132 -13.82 -24.09 -0.80
CA ILE A 132 -13.14 -24.22 -2.08
C ILE A 132 -12.10 -25.33 -1.96
N SER A 133 -12.24 -26.38 -2.74
CA SER A 133 -11.30 -27.49 -2.82
C SER A 133 -10.71 -27.60 -4.22
N THR A 134 -9.38 -27.57 -4.29
CA THR A 134 -8.59 -27.74 -5.51
C THR A 134 -7.57 -28.85 -5.29
N PRO A 135 -7.98 -30.13 -5.30
CA PRO A 135 -7.16 -31.26 -4.84
C PRO A 135 -5.84 -31.42 -5.61
N TRP A 136 -5.80 -30.98 -6.85
CA TRP A 136 -4.59 -31.02 -7.70
C TRP A 136 -3.54 -29.98 -7.31
N MET A 137 -3.97 -28.87 -6.66
CA MET A 137 -3.09 -27.76 -6.28
C MET A 137 -2.67 -27.86 -4.80
N MET A 138 -3.62 -28.12 -3.92
CA MET A 138 -3.36 -28.24 -2.48
C MET A 138 -4.43 -29.12 -1.80
N PRO A 139 -4.07 -29.85 -0.75
CA PRO A 139 -5.03 -30.67 0.00
C PRO A 139 -5.92 -29.84 0.94
N ALA A 140 -5.56 -28.58 1.23
CA ALA A 140 -6.31 -27.72 2.11
C ALA A 140 -7.57 -27.18 1.41
N ILE A 141 -8.68 -27.12 2.16
CA ILE A 141 -9.89 -26.43 1.75
C ILE A 141 -9.80 -25.00 2.25
N TYR A 142 -10.18 -24.04 1.43
CA TYR A 142 -10.05 -22.61 1.71
C TYR A 142 -11.32 -21.85 1.28
N ASN A 143 -11.32 -20.54 1.45
CA ASN A 143 -12.45 -19.68 1.15
C ASN A 143 -12.05 -18.45 0.33
N VAL A 144 -13.01 -17.57 0.07
CA VAL A 144 -12.78 -16.34 -0.72
C VAL A 144 -11.81 -15.39 0.01
N ALA A 145 -11.93 -15.24 1.34
CA ALA A 145 -11.03 -14.41 2.11
C ALA A 145 -9.57 -14.88 1.98
N ASP A 146 -9.32 -16.19 2.07
CA ASP A 146 -7.99 -16.78 1.93
C ASP A 146 -7.39 -16.52 0.54
N SER A 147 -8.23 -16.62 -0.50
CA SER A 147 -7.82 -16.30 -1.87
C SER A 147 -7.34 -14.85 -1.99
N PHE A 148 -8.09 -13.90 -1.44
CA PHE A 148 -7.70 -12.49 -1.44
C PHE A 148 -6.46 -12.22 -0.56
N ILE A 149 -6.33 -12.88 0.58
CA ILE A 149 -5.12 -12.82 1.42
C ILE A 149 -3.91 -13.30 0.60
N CYS A 150 -3.99 -14.47 -0.02
CA CYS A 150 -2.88 -15.02 -0.81
C CYS A 150 -2.50 -14.08 -1.98
N VAL A 151 -3.48 -13.63 -2.77
CA VAL A 151 -3.23 -12.71 -3.89
C VAL A 151 -2.63 -11.39 -3.39
N SER A 152 -3.18 -10.83 -2.30
CA SER A 152 -2.65 -9.59 -1.73
C SER A 152 -1.22 -9.75 -1.22
N MET A 153 -0.88 -10.89 -0.62
CA MET A 153 0.49 -11.17 -0.16
C MET A 153 1.48 -11.31 -1.32
N VAL A 154 1.09 -11.95 -2.41
CA VAL A 154 1.92 -12.02 -3.62
C VAL A 154 2.18 -10.62 -4.18
N VAL A 155 1.12 -9.81 -4.34
CA VAL A 155 1.28 -8.43 -4.84
C VAL A 155 2.06 -7.56 -3.86
N PHE A 156 1.86 -7.73 -2.55
CA PHE A 156 2.64 -7.08 -1.51
C PHE A 156 4.14 -7.33 -1.70
N VAL A 157 4.53 -8.60 -1.82
CA VAL A 157 5.94 -8.98 -2.04
C VAL A 157 6.47 -8.38 -3.34
N LEU A 158 5.69 -8.41 -4.42
CA LEU A 158 6.07 -7.80 -5.69
C LEU A 158 6.29 -6.28 -5.55
N LEU A 159 5.43 -5.55 -4.84
CA LEU A 159 5.59 -4.12 -4.60
C LEU A 159 6.88 -3.82 -3.81
N VAL A 160 7.20 -4.66 -2.82
CA VAL A 160 8.46 -4.56 -2.06
C VAL A 160 9.67 -4.80 -2.95
N ILE A 161 9.66 -5.86 -3.76
CA ILE A 161 10.77 -6.18 -4.69
C ILE A 161 10.95 -5.08 -5.74
N LEU A 162 9.85 -4.50 -6.24
CA LEU A 162 9.87 -3.40 -7.20
C LEU A 162 10.26 -2.04 -6.57
N GLY A 163 10.52 -2.00 -5.26
CA GLY A 163 10.91 -0.80 -4.53
C GLY A 163 9.82 0.27 -4.48
N VAL A 164 8.55 -0.13 -4.54
CA VAL A 164 7.42 0.82 -4.44
C VAL A 164 7.18 1.13 -2.97
N ASN A 165 7.38 2.38 -2.56
CA ASN A 165 7.13 2.84 -1.20
C ASN A 165 5.63 3.08 -0.93
N LEU A 166 5.24 3.12 0.35
CA LEU A 166 3.86 3.38 0.78
C LEU A 166 3.34 4.75 0.33
N ASP A 167 4.21 5.71 0.11
CA ASP A 167 3.88 7.05 -0.41
C ASP A 167 3.76 7.11 -1.94
N GLY A 168 4.08 6.01 -2.63
CA GLY A 168 4.04 5.90 -4.09
C GLY A 168 5.34 6.29 -4.78
N THR A 169 6.37 6.70 -4.04
CA THR A 169 7.71 6.90 -4.59
C THR A 169 8.37 5.55 -4.87
N ARG A 170 9.36 5.54 -5.73
CA ARG A 170 10.21 4.36 -5.92
C ARG A 170 11.52 4.54 -5.15
N ALA A 171 11.98 3.49 -4.53
CA ALA A 171 13.30 3.46 -3.92
C ALA A 171 14.36 3.71 -5.02
N VAL A 172 15.21 4.70 -4.79
CA VAL A 172 16.33 5.01 -5.70
C VAL A 172 17.36 3.88 -5.55
N SER A 173 17.75 3.24 -6.66
CA SER A 173 18.73 2.16 -6.62
C SER A 173 20.09 2.70 -6.13
N GLU A 174 20.89 1.84 -5.48
CA GLU A 174 22.23 2.23 -5.02
C GLU A 174 23.09 2.81 -6.15
N LYS A 175 22.95 2.29 -7.37
CA LYS A 175 23.63 2.81 -8.55
C LYS A 175 23.23 4.25 -8.87
N GLN A 176 21.94 4.57 -8.76
CA GLN A 176 21.45 5.94 -8.96
C GLN A 176 21.86 6.86 -7.81
N GLN A 177 21.88 6.36 -6.56
CA GLN A 177 22.37 7.13 -5.43
C GLN A 177 23.85 7.48 -5.58
N ARG A 178 24.69 6.54 -6.02
CA ARG A 178 26.12 6.78 -6.31
C ARG A 178 26.30 7.78 -7.44
N ALA A 179 25.55 7.64 -8.55
CA ALA A 179 25.61 8.57 -9.65
C ALA A 179 25.16 9.99 -9.26
N MET A 180 24.15 10.14 -8.42
CA MET A 180 23.73 11.44 -7.88
C MET A 180 24.78 12.03 -6.93
N ALA A 181 25.42 11.20 -6.10
CA ALA A 181 26.49 11.64 -5.20
C ALA A 181 27.74 12.09 -5.99
N GLU A 182 28.12 11.37 -7.04
CA GLU A 182 29.23 11.74 -7.94
C GLU A 182 28.93 13.04 -8.69
N ALA A 183 27.70 13.17 -9.23
CA ALA A 183 27.29 14.40 -9.93
C ALA A 183 27.29 15.62 -8.98
N SER A 184 26.81 15.45 -7.74
CA SER A 184 26.82 16.51 -6.74
C SER A 184 28.23 16.90 -6.28
N ALA A 185 29.14 15.94 -6.19
CA ALA A 185 30.55 16.18 -5.87
C ALA A 185 31.27 16.93 -7.00
N THR A 186 30.95 16.63 -8.28
CA THR A 186 31.51 17.29 -9.43
C THR A 186 31.03 18.74 -9.55
N ASP A 187 29.73 18.99 -9.24
CA ASP A 187 29.16 20.35 -9.25
C ASP A 187 29.75 21.23 -8.13
N ALA A 188 29.99 20.64 -6.95
CA ALA A 188 30.64 21.33 -5.83
C ALA A 188 32.14 21.58 -6.04
N ALA A 189 32.78 20.88 -6.98
CA ALA A 189 34.18 21.03 -7.32
C ALA A 189 34.41 21.98 -8.52
N ALA A 190 33.36 22.48 -9.17
CA ALA A 190 33.47 23.47 -10.25
C ALA A 190 33.99 24.80 -9.66
N PRO A 191 35.14 25.33 -10.14
CA PRO A 191 35.66 26.59 -9.64
C PRO A 191 34.70 27.73 -10.03
N GLU A 192 34.31 28.52 -9.03
CA GLU A 192 33.65 29.78 -9.28
C GLU A 192 34.55 30.58 -10.24
N SER A 193 34.15 30.68 -11.49
CA SER A 193 34.82 31.58 -12.44
C SER A 193 34.55 33.00 -11.97
N GLY A 194 35.55 33.51 -11.24
CA GLY A 194 35.55 34.88 -10.75
C GLY A 194 35.38 35.84 -11.91
N THR A 195 34.37 36.65 -11.86
CA THR A 195 34.24 37.91 -12.55
C THR A 195 35.38 38.80 -12.04
N ALA A 196 36.52 38.74 -12.74
CA ALA A 196 37.56 39.78 -12.63
C ALA A 196 36.97 41.05 -13.19
N THR A 197 36.58 41.96 -12.33
CA THR A 197 36.41 43.38 -12.67
C THR A 197 37.80 43.96 -12.87
N ASP A 198 38.20 44.06 -14.13
CA ASP A 198 39.35 44.86 -14.55
C ASP A 198 38.99 46.34 -14.39
N GLY A 199 39.57 46.94 -13.37
CA GLY A 199 39.60 48.39 -13.16
C GLY A 199 40.86 48.94 -13.78
N THR A 200 40.75 49.62 -14.91
CA THR A 200 41.81 50.50 -15.38
C THR A 200 41.32 51.94 -15.40
N ASP A 201 41.89 52.69 -14.50
CA ASP A 201 42.02 54.17 -14.52
C ASP A 201 42.53 54.66 -15.84
N ALA A 202 41.89 55.64 -16.41
CA ALA A 202 42.56 56.63 -17.24
C ALA A 202 41.86 57.99 -17.12
N GLU A 203 42.46 58.77 -16.30
CA GLU A 203 42.57 60.21 -16.15
C GLU A 203 42.64 60.95 -17.47
N ARG A 204 41.94 62.03 -17.50
CA ARG A 204 42.43 63.39 -17.92
C ARG A 204 41.60 64.19 -18.92
N ALA A 205 41.14 65.25 -18.39
CA ALA A 205 41.29 66.64 -18.85
C ALA A 205 40.31 67.20 -19.90
N SER A 206 39.80 68.25 -19.41
CA SER A 206 39.59 69.61 -20.07
C SER A 206 38.17 69.96 -20.47
N ARG A 207 37.67 70.89 -19.69
CA ARG A 207 36.73 71.98 -20.02
C ARG A 207 37.32 72.87 -21.09
N PRO A 208 36.63 73.86 -21.79
CA PRO A 208 35.37 74.50 -21.40
C PRO A 208 34.41 74.94 -22.54
N ALA A 209 33.27 75.45 -22.07
CA ALA A 209 32.53 76.62 -22.55
C ALA A 209 31.63 76.57 -23.80
N ALA A 210 30.50 77.12 -23.49
CA ALA A 210 29.70 78.13 -24.17
C ALA A 210 28.58 77.66 -25.10
N ASP A 211 27.42 77.98 -24.62
CA ASP A 211 26.52 79.01 -25.17
C ASP A 211 25.45 78.57 -26.13
N GLY A 212 24.29 79.11 -25.86
CA GLY A 212 23.33 79.46 -26.88
C GLY A 212 22.03 78.65 -26.90
N ALA A 213 21.09 79.05 -26.08
CA ALA A 213 19.91 79.85 -26.45
C ALA A 213 18.77 79.15 -27.21
N LEU A 214 17.58 79.22 -26.51
CA LEU A 214 16.29 79.57 -27.11
C LEU A 214 15.63 78.52 -28.03
N GLY A 215 14.47 78.03 -27.72
CA GLY A 215 13.24 78.68 -27.77
C GLY A 215 12.11 77.73 -28.19
N HIS A 216 11.00 77.96 -27.57
CA HIS A 216 9.62 77.84 -28.08
C HIS A 216 9.10 76.47 -28.59
N ASP A 217 8.13 76.07 -28.06
CA ASP A 217 6.67 76.28 -28.01
C ASP A 217 5.84 75.14 -28.67
N ALA A 218 4.88 74.76 -27.90
CA ALA A 218 3.48 74.42 -28.24
C ALA A 218 3.20 73.44 -29.38
N THR A 219 2.58 72.42 -29.06
CA THR A 219 1.13 72.18 -28.94
C THR A 219 0.85 70.79 -28.33
#